data_12f18b06b4a0e974796c06c457777f97
#
_entry.id   12f18b06b4a0e974796c06c457777f97
#
_cell.length_a   1.000
_cell.length_b   1.000
_cell.length_c   1.000
_cell.angle_alpha   90.00
_cell.angle_beta   90.00
_cell.angle_gamma   90.00
#
_symmetry.space_group_name_H-M   'P 1'
#
loop_
_entity.id
_entity.type
_entity.pdbx_description
1 polymer ?
#
loop_
_entity_poly.entity_id
_entity_poly.type
_entity_poly.pdbx_seq_one_letter_code
_entity_poly.pdbx_strand_id
1 'polypeptide(L)'
;MTTRLAVLILLLTAFGYASIAQQKQEEPTIPTATQWTLDAAGPVQRAAIGSVFLMHCPNARSKGTGFLLKNGLVVTNAHVVAGCDAQQMVAMPSSSGSAVHFSKMVKDEAVDLALLRPTEPQKGGLELGPEQDPQVGTSVSTWGYPLTYNGPSPLLSVGYVAGFNKEQQQPGSKAVKHLIVNGAFNPGNSGGPLFLSKDNKVMGVVVAKFHLYPPQVKNAITALSNSKSGFMYNATDEHGNAIQVTEAQVVAMVLEQFYVTTQVMIGEAISLSELKAFIASKETELR
;
A
#
# COMPACT_ATOMS: atom_id res chain seq x y z
N MET A 1 23.29 -1.48 90.09
CA MET A 1 23.64 -0.50 89.08
C MET A 1 23.40 -1.12 87.74
N THR A 2 22.23 -1.09 87.26
CA THR A 2 21.87 -1.51 85.86
C THR A 2 20.38 -1.41 85.71
N THR A 3 19.86 -0.29 85.41
CA THR A 3 18.44 -0.16 84.96
C THR A 3 18.17 1.30 84.57
N ARG A 4 18.65 1.73 83.38
CA ARG A 4 18.23 2.97 82.72
C ARG A 4 18.72 3.02 81.29
N LEU A 5 18.47 1.99 80.49
CA LEU A 5 18.77 2.07 79.05
C LEU A 5 17.80 1.26 78.16
N ALA A 6 16.53 1.19 78.58
CA ALA A 6 15.52 0.40 77.84
C ALA A 6 14.24 1.16 77.45
N VAL A 7 14.22 2.50 77.54
CA VAL A 7 12.97 3.29 77.28
C VAL A 7 13.13 4.30 76.13
N LEU A 8 14.27 4.34 75.45
CA LEU A 8 14.46 5.35 74.36
C LEU A 8 14.54 4.78 72.94
N ILE A 9 14.11 3.55 72.69
CA ILE A 9 14.10 2.94 71.33
C ILE A 9 12.70 2.67 70.82
N LEU A 10 11.62 3.04 71.54
CA LEU A 10 10.27 2.69 71.13
C LEU A 10 9.41 3.90 70.65
N LEU A 11 10.01 5.03 70.31
CA LEU A 11 9.29 6.24 69.85
C LEU A 11 9.76 6.78 68.47
N LEU A 12 10.47 5.99 67.66
CA LEU A 12 10.94 6.41 66.32
C LEU A 12 10.45 5.54 65.14
N THR A 13 9.44 4.69 65.36
CA THR A 13 8.92 3.83 64.27
C THR A 13 7.49 4.17 63.85
N ALA A 14 6.99 5.37 64.18
CA ALA A 14 5.61 5.79 63.82
C ALA A 14 5.57 7.03 62.92
N PHE A 15 6.60 7.27 62.11
CA PHE A 15 6.51 8.33 61.09
C PHE A 15 6.88 7.80 59.72
N GLY A 16 5.87 7.70 58.86
CA GLY A 16 6.02 7.89 57.43
C GLY A 16 6.29 6.65 56.58
N TYR A 17 5.38 5.68 56.55
CA TYR A 17 5.11 5.04 55.28
C TYR A 17 4.26 5.98 54.43
N ALA A 18 4.82 7.08 53.95
CA ALA A 18 4.31 7.78 52.83
C ALA A 18 4.50 6.81 51.63
N SER A 19 3.38 6.32 51.09
CA SER A 19 3.34 5.59 49.83
C SER A 19 3.95 6.50 48.76
N ILE A 20 5.22 6.27 48.46
CA ILE A 20 5.79 6.73 47.19
C ILE A 20 5.06 5.89 46.14
N ALA A 21 3.96 6.44 45.64
CA ALA A 21 3.37 5.96 44.42
C ALA A 21 4.52 6.00 43.38
N GLN A 22 5.05 4.85 43.05
CA GLN A 22 5.94 4.71 41.91
C GLN A 22 5.16 5.22 40.70
N GLN A 23 5.37 6.49 40.34
CA GLN A 23 5.08 6.96 39.01
C GLN A 23 5.89 6.03 38.10
N LYS A 24 5.15 5.13 37.44
CA LYS A 24 5.69 4.31 36.36
C LYS A 24 6.21 5.34 35.34
N GLN A 25 7.51 5.60 35.36
CA GLN A 25 8.14 6.35 34.29
C GLN A 25 7.85 5.54 33.02
N GLU A 26 6.94 6.05 32.19
CA GLU A 26 6.77 5.55 30.86
C GLU A 26 8.14 5.73 30.19
N GLU A 27 8.80 4.63 29.88
CA GLU A 27 10.00 4.65 29.06
C GLU A 27 9.66 5.42 27.78
N PRO A 28 10.52 6.36 27.34
CA PRO A 28 10.27 7.11 26.13
C PRO A 28 10.19 6.11 24.97
N THR A 29 8.97 5.87 24.50
CA THR A 29 8.75 5.01 23.32
C THR A 29 9.39 5.71 22.12
N ILE A 30 10.37 5.07 21.48
CA ILE A 30 10.97 5.57 20.24
C ILE A 30 9.85 5.60 19.19
N PRO A 31 9.54 6.76 18.58
CA PRO A 31 8.50 6.85 17.58
C PRO A 31 8.77 5.89 16.42
N THR A 32 7.73 5.23 15.91
CA THR A 32 7.85 4.38 14.72
C THR A 32 8.13 5.25 13.49
N ALA A 33 8.67 4.66 12.42
CA ALA A 33 8.87 5.38 11.15
C ALA A 33 7.56 6.00 10.62
N THR A 34 6.42 5.36 10.86
CA THR A 34 5.10 5.89 10.54
C THR A 34 4.78 7.13 11.38
N GLN A 35 5.08 7.12 12.67
CA GLN A 35 4.86 8.27 13.54
C GLN A 35 5.69 9.47 13.10
N TRP A 36 6.97 9.29 12.78
CA TRP A 36 7.81 10.37 12.24
C TRP A 36 7.24 10.95 10.94
N THR A 37 6.75 10.09 10.03
CA THR A 37 6.11 10.55 8.79
C THR A 37 4.86 11.37 9.08
N LEU A 38 4.01 10.92 10.00
CA LEU A 38 2.80 11.63 10.41
C LEU A 38 3.10 12.95 11.13
N ASP A 39 4.12 12.98 11.97
CA ASP A 39 4.52 14.20 12.71
C ASP A 39 5.08 15.26 11.75
N ALA A 40 5.84 14.85 10.74
CA ALA A 40 6.36 15.74 9.71
C ALA A 40 5.28 16.20 8.69
N ALA A 41 4.15 15.49 8.60
CA ALA A 41 3.10 15.80 7.65
C ALA A 41 2.19 16.95 8.12
N GLY A 42 1.76 17.82 7.19
CA GLY A 42 0.70 18.78 7.44
C GLY A 42 -0.68 18.10 7.58
N PRO A 43 -1.71 18.82 8.06
CA PRO A 43 -3.05 18.23 8.31
C PRO A 43 -3.65 17.53 7.09
N VAL A 44 -3.52 18.12 5.92
CA VAL A 44 -4.03 17.57 4.64
C VAL A 44 -3.32 16.26 4.29
N GLN A 45 -2.01 16.20 4.47
CA GLN A 45 -1.21 15.01 4.21
C GLN A 45 -1.48 13.90 5.23
N ARG A 46 -1.64 14.25 6.52
CA ARG A 46 -2.02 13.28 7.56
C ARG A 46 -3.35 12.61 7.26
N ALA A 47 -4.35 13.36 6.81
CA ALA A 47 -5.64 12.83 6.42
C ALA A 47 -5.52 11.86 5.24
N ALA A 48 -4.68 12.19 4.24
CA ALA A 48 -4.39 11.32 3.11
C ALA A 48 -3.69 10.02 3.57
N ILE A 49 -2.60 10.14 4.32
CA ILE A 49 -1.84 9.00 4.86
C ILE A 49 -2.75 8.07 5.67
N GLY A 50 -3.59 8.63 6.55
CA GLY A 50 -4.52 7.86 7.40
C GLY A 50 -5.64 7.16 6.64
N SER A 51 -5.85 7.50 5.37
CA SER A 51 -6.88 6.90 4.51
C SER A 51 -6.30 5.94 3.47
N VAL A 52 -4.98 5.72 3.45
CA VAL A 52 -4.29 4.84 2.51
C VAL A 52 -3.83 3.56 3.23
N PHE A 53 -4.06 2.42 2.61
CA PHE A 53 -3.80 1.10 3.16
C PHE A 53 -2.81 0.31 2.32
N LEU A 54 -1.93 -0.44 2.99
CA LEU A 54 -1.22 -1.54 2.36
C LEU A 54 -2.20 -2.70 2.19
N MET A 55 -2.56 -3.02 0.96
CA MET A 55 -3.40 -4.17 0.62
C MET A 55 -2.54 -5.43 0.51
N HIS A 56 -3.00 -6.50 1.13
CA HIS A 56 -2.32 -7.79 1.09
C HIS A 56 -3.31 -8.92 0.83
N CYS A 57 -2.99 -9.75 -0.17
CA CYS A 57 -3.67 -10.99 -0.48
C CYS A 57 -2.71 -12.15 -0.17
N PRO A 58 -2.79 -12.80 1.02
CA PRO A 58 -1.80 -13.80 1.44
C PRO A 58 -1.71 -14.99 0.48
N ASN A 59 -2.85 -15.47 0.00
CA ASN A 59 -2.92 -16.66 -0.87
C ASN A 59 -2.29 -16.45 -2.24
N ALA A 60 -2.39 -15.24 -2.80
CA ALA A 60 -1.82 -14.89 -4.09
C ALA A 60 -0.44 -14.21 -3.98
N ARG A 61 0.08 -14.02 -2.75
CA ARG A 61 1.31 -13.22 -2.48
C ARG A 61 1.27 -11.84 -3.12
N SER A 62 0.07 -11.31 -3.36
CA SER A 62 -0.12 -10.00 -3.96
C SER A 62 -0.09 -8.91 -2.91
N LYS A 63 0.61 -7.81 -3.23
CA LYS A 63 0.64 -6.58 -2.44
C LYS A 63 0.36 -5.39 -3.34
N GLY A 64 -0.31 -4.40 -2.79
CA GLY A 64 -0.59 -3.15 -3.47
C GLY A 64 -1.06 -2.10 -2.48
N THR A 65 -1.64 -1.05 -3.00
CA THR A 65 -2.22 0.05 -2.22
C THR A 65 -3.74 0.04 -2.38
N GLY A 66 -4.46 0.51 -1.37
CA GLY A 66 -5.88 0.83 -1.44
C GLY A 66 -6.15 2.09 -0.65
N PHE A 67 -7.33 2.65 -0.80
CA PHE A 67 -7.71 3.84 -0.04
C PHE A 67 -9.19 3.85 0.34
N LEU A 68 -9.47 4.44 1.50
CA LEU A 68 -10.80 4.60 2.03
C LEU A 68 -11.48 5.83 1.41
N LEU A 69 -12.71 5.68 0.96
CA LEU A 69 -13.60 6.77 0.58
C LEU A 69 -14.45 7.23 1.76
N LYS A 70 -14.98 8.46 1.71
CA LYS A 70 -15.90 8.99 2.74
C LYS A 70 -17.19 8.17 2.91
N ASN A 71 -17.61 7.42 1.89
CA ASN A 71 -18.75 6.51 2.00
C ASN A 71 -18.43 5.18 2.73
N GLY A 72 -17.20 5.01 3.23
CA GLY A 72 -16.76 3.86 3.99
C GLY A 72 -16.28 2.67 3.14
N LEU A 73 -16.25 2.78 1.82
CA LEU A 73 -15.73 1.75 0.93
C LEU A 73 -14.23 1.95 0.70
N VAL A 74 -13.52 0.84 0.53
CA VAL A 74 -12.11 0.83 0.12
C VAL A 74 -12.02 0.56 -1.37
N VAL A 75 -11.24 1.38 -2.06
CA VAL A 75 -10.93 1.25 -3.50
C VAL A 75 -9.53 0.68 -3.65
N THR A 76 -9.35 -0.19 -4.64
CA THR A 76 -8.05 -0.66 -5.14
C THR A 76 -8.18 -1.12 -6.59
N ASN A 77 -7.10 -1.65 -7.19
CA ASN A 77 -7.19 -2.30 -8.50
C ASN A 77 -7.69 -3.75 -8.39
N ALA A 78 -8.33 -4.25 -9.45
CA ALA A 78 -8.78 -5.64 -9.53
C ALA A 78 -7.59 -6.62 -9.49
N HIS A 79 -6.45 -6.29 -10.14
CA HIS A 79 -5.27 -7.13 -10.11
C HIS A 79 -4.60 -7.22 -8.72
N VAL A 80 -4.77 -6.21 -7.85
CA VAL A 80 -4.25 -6.25 -6.46
C VAL A 80 -4.99 -7.28 -5.61
N VAL A 81 -6.28 -7.49 -5.89
CA VAL A 81 -7.12 -8.46 -5.17
C VAL A 81 -7.30 -9.78 -5.93
N ALA A 82 -6.58 -9.96 -7.04
CA ALA A 82 -6.67 -11.19 -7.83
C ALA A 82 -6.23 -12.40 -7.01
N GLY A 83 -7.03 -13.48 -7.06
CA GLY A 83 -6.76 -14.72 -6.34
C GLY A 83 -7.15 -14.73 -4.86
N CYS A 84 -7.79 -13.66 -4.34
CA CYS A 84 -8.37 -13.63 -3.01
C CYS A 84 -9.87 -13.33 -3.03
N ASP A 85 -10.58 -13.90 -2.06
CA ASP A 85 -11.93 -13.51 -1.69
C ASP A 85 -11.87 -12.36 -0.66
N ALA A 86 -13.03 -11.72 -0.40
CA ALA A 86 -13.12 -10.60 0.53
C ALA A 86 -12.55 -10.94 1.92
N GLN A 87 -12.87 -12.12 2.44
CA GLN A 87 -12.46 -12.59 3.78
C GLN A 87 -10.96 -12.89 3.88
N GLN A 88 -10.31 -13.12 2.75
CA GLN A 88 -8.87 -13.40 2.67
C GLN A 88 -8.04 -12.12 2.50
N MET A 89 -8.69 -11.03 2.05
CA MET A 89 -8.02 -9.75 1.91
C MET A 89 -7.79 -9.09 3.26
N VAL A 90 -6.60 -8.54 3.42
CA VAL A 90 -6.19 -7.78 4.60
C VAL A 90 -5.66 -6.44 4.17
N ALA A 91 -6.09 -5.38 4.85
CA ALA A 91 -5.51 -4.05 4.67
C ALA A 91 -4.85 -3.58 5.97
N MET A 92 -3.64 -3.05 5.85
CA MET A 92 -2.87 -2.50 6.96
C MET A 92 -2.89 -0.98 6.86
N PRO A 93 -3.60 -0.28 7.79
CA PRO A 93 -3.57 1.17 7.84
C PRO A 93 -2.22 1.66 8.36
N SER A 94 -1.77 2.80 7.84
CA SER A 94 -0.53 3.43 8.30
C SER A 94 -0.60 3.97 9.74
N SER A 95 -1.80 4.29 10.21
CA SER A 95 -2.02 4.99 11.48
C SER A 95 -2.41 4.09 12.65
N SER A 96 -2.71 2.82 12.42
CA SER A 96 -3.09 1.89 13.48
C SER A 96 -2.45 0.53 13.28
N GLY A 97 -2.11 -0.14 14.37
CA GLY A 97 -1.55 -1.50 14.31
C GLY A 97 -2.57 -2.60 13.99
N SER A 98 -3.85 -2.27 13.85
CA SER A 98 -4.91 -3.25 13.63
C SER A 98 -5.20 -3.44 12.16
N ALA A 99 -5.21 -4.68 11.69
CA ALA A 99 -5.59 -5.03 10.34
C ALA A 99 -7.07 -4.75 10.08
N VAL A 100 -7.39 -4.29 8.88
CA VAL A 100 -8.76 -4.12 8.39
C VAL A 100 -9.13 -5.33 7.56
N HIS A 101 -10.24 -5.98 7.93
CA HIS A 101 -10.84 -7.11 7.22
C HIS A 101 -12.07 -6.66 6.44
N PHE A 102 -12.48 -7.47 5.47
CA PHE A 102 -13.56 -7.12 4.55
C PHE A 102 -14.67 -8.16 4.57
N SER A 103 -15.91 -7.69 4.55
CA SER A 103 -17.11 -8.54 4.51
C SER A 103 -17.56 -8.86 3.08
N LYS A 104 -17.37 -7.90 2.15
CA LYS A 104 -17.76 -8.03 0.75
C LYS A 104 -16.70 -7.39 -0.16
N MET A 105 -16.62 -7.89 -1.38
CA MET A 105 -15.77 -7.35 -2.44
C MET A 105 -16.47 -7.50 -3.78
N VAL A 106 -16.41 -6.47 -4.59
CA VAL A 106 -16.78 -6.50 -6.01
C VAL A 106 -15.63 -5.99 -6.84
N LYS A 107 -15.39 -6.59 -7.99
CA LYS A 107 -14.32 -6.19 -8.91
C LYS A 107 -14.80 -6.23 -10.35
N ASP A 108 -14.13 -5.48 -11.19
CA ASP A 108 -14.29 -5.52 -12.63
C ASP A 108 -12.89 -5.51 -13.28
N GLU A 109 -12.53 -6.64 -13.86
CA GLU A 109 -11.23 -6.83 -14.50
C GLU A 109 -11.09 -6.05 -15.81
N ALA A 110 -12.22 -5.69 -16.46
CA ALA A 110 -12.20 -4.90 -17.69
C ALA A 110 -11.80 -3.44 -17.44
N VAL A 111 -12.09 -2.90 -16.26
CA VAL A 111 -11.69 -1.55 -15.86
C VAL A 111 -10.55 -1.57 -14.81
N ASP A 112 -10.13 -2.74 -14.36
CA ASP A 112 -9.10 -2.96 -13.35
C ASP A 112 -9.39 -2.23 -12.02
N LEU A 113 -10.62 -2.27 -11.54
CA LEU A 113 -11.06 -1.66 -10.28
C LEU A 113 -11.71 -2.70 -9.35
N ALA A 114 -11.55 -2.50 -8.06
CA ALA A 114 -12.23 -3.25 -7.01
C ALA A 114 -12.72 -2.32 -5.90
N LEU A 115 -13.89 -2.65 -5.34
CA LEU A 115 -14.45 -2.03 -4.14
C LEU A 115 -14.59 -3.10 -3.05
N LEU A 116 -14.19 -2.75 -1.84
CA LEU A 116 -14.29 -3.63 -0.69
C LEU A 116 -15.05 -2.91 0.43
N ARG A 117 -15.92 -3.66 1.12
CA ARG A 117 -16.59 -3.20 2.33
C ARG A 117 -15.84 -3.69 3.56
N PRO A 118 -15.25 -2.82 4.39
CA PRO A 118 -14.68 -3.20 5.67
C PRO A 118 -15.73 -3.88 6.56
N THR A 119 -15.31 -4.85 7.36
CA THR A 119 -16.16 -5.51 8.36
C THR A 119 -16.59 -4.52 9.46
N GLU A 120 -15.66 -3.66 9.87
CA GLU A 120 -15.90 -2.61 10.83
C GLU A 120 -15.77 -1.22 10.18
N PRO A 121 -16.60 -0.23 10.57
CA PRO A 121 -16.49 1.13 10.06
C PRO A 121 -15.11 1.73 10.30
N GLN A 122 -14.51 2.28 9.25
CA GLN A 122 -13.22 2.94 9.32
C GLN A 122 -13.39 4.46 9.48
N LYS A 123 -12.47 5.09 10.22
CA LYS A 123 -12.46 6.56 10.40
C LYS A 123 -11.72 7.23 9.25
N GLY A 124 -12.16 8.45 8.90
CA GLY A 124 -11.53 9.24 7.85
C GLY A 124 -12.19 9.03 6.49
N GLY A 125 -11.37 8.87 5.46
CA GLY A 125 -11.80 8.68 4.09
C GLY A 125 -11.58 9.92 3.22
N LEU A 126 -11.33 9.66 1.94
CA LEU A 126 -10.98 10.65 0.93
C LEU A 126 -12.21 11.11 0.16
N GLU A 127 -12.17 12.36 -0.28
CA GLU A 127 -13.17 12.93 -1.17
C GLU A 127 -12.76 12.72 -2.62
N LEU A 128 -13.75 12.41 -3.46
CA LEU A 128 -13.59 12.43 -4.90
C LEU A 128 -13.49 13.88 -5.39
N GLY A 129 -12.65 14.12 -6.36
CA GLY A 129 -12.45 15.41 -6.96
C GLY A 129 -13.61 15.86 -7.88
N PRO A 130 -13.43 17.01 -8.55
CA PRO A 130 -14.41 17.50 -9.51
C PRO A 130 -14.52 16.55 -10.71
N GLU A 131 -15.66 16.60 -11.40
CA GLU A 131 -15.89 15.73 -12.57
C GLU A 131 -15.00 16.06 -13.76
N GLN A 132 -14.54 17.30 -13.83
CA GLN A 132 -13.64 17.74 -14.88
C GLN A 132 -12.27 17.13 -14.72
N ASP A 133 -11.73 16.58 -15.80
CA ASP A 133 -10.35 16.10 -15.82
C ASP A 133 -9.36 17.22 -15.50
N PRO A 134 -8.25 16.91 -14.82
CA PRO A 134 -7.20 17.88 -14.62
C PRO A 134 -6.54 18.25 -15.95
N GLN A 135 -6.13 19.51 -16.07
CA GLN A 135 -5.39 19.95 -17.25
C GLN A 135 -3.98 19.34 -17.28
N VAL A 136 -3.45 19.16 -18.49
CA VAL A 136 -2.02 18.80 -18.66
C VAL A 136 -1.15 19.86 -17.97
N GLY A 137 -0.15 19.40 -17.23
CA GLY A 137 0.69 20.26 -16.37
C GLY A 137 0.16 20.44 -14.95
N THR A 138 -1.05 19.94 -14.62
CA THR A 138 -1.54 19.95 -13.23
C THR A 138 -0.67 19.07 -12.36
N SER A 139 -0.25 19.60 -11.20
CA SER A 139 0.49 18.85 -10.19
C SER A 139 -0.42 17.82 -9.51
N VAL A 140 0.06 16.59 -9.48
CA VAL A 140 -0.63 15.44 -8.86
C VAL A 140 0.33 14.68 -7.96
N SER A 141 -0.23 13.94 -7.01
CA SER A 141 0.56 13.14 -6.08
C SER A 141 -0.17 11.84 -5.73
N THR A 142 0.57 10.89 -5.21
CA THR A 142 0.01 9.66 -4.63
C THR A 142 0.77 9.29 -3.37
N TRP A 143 0.06 8.74 -2.39
CA TRP A 143 0.62 7.99 -1.28
C TRP A 143 0.42 6.51 -1.55
N GLY A 144 1.46 5.71 -1.40
CA GLY A 144 1.37 4.27 -1.67
C GLY A 144 2.52 3.48 -1.05
N TYR A 145 2.49 2.16 -1.25
CA TYR A 145 3.44 1.21 -0.68
C TYR A 145 4.27 0.53 -1.78
N PRO A 146 5.32 1.20 -2.30
CA PRO A 146 6.20 0.60 -3.31
C PRO A 146 6.78 -0.73 -2.83
N LEU A 147 6.80 -1.77 -3.68
CA LEU A 147 7.30 -3.10 -3.31
C LEU A 147 8.78 -3.12 -2.95
N THR A 148 9.56 -2.18 -3.49
CA THR A 148 10.99 -2.04 -3.21
C THR A 148 11.29 -1.34 -1.88
N TYR A 149 10.26 -0.85 -1.19
CA TYR A 149 10.38 -0.20 0.10
C TYR A 149 9.77 -1.06 1.21
N ASN A 150 10.59 -1.51 2.13
CA ASN A 150 10.16 -2.39 3.23
C ASN A 150 9.73 -1.63 4.51
N GLY A 151 9.61 -0.31 4.45
CA GLY A 151 9.15 0.49 5.59
C GLY A 151 7.63 0.39 5.80
N PRO A 152 7.16 0.67 7.03
CA PRO A 152 5.75 0.53 7.41
C PRO A 152 4.86 1.69 6.92
N SER A 153 5.45 2.81 6.51
CA SER A 153 4.72 4.01 6.09
C SER A 153 4.55 4.06 4.59
N PRO A 154 3.43 4.60 4.07
CA PRO A 154 3.34 4.90 2.66
C PRO A 154 4.34 5.99 2.28
N LEU A 155 4.77 5.98 1.03
CA LEU A 155 5.65 7.00 0.46
C LEU A 155 4.88 7.93 -0.48
N LEU A 156 5.24 9.21 -0.45
CA LEU A 156 4.72 10.22 -1.36
C LEU A 156 5.48 10.15 -2.69
N SER A 157 4.74 10.03 -3.79
CA SER A 157 5.24 10.29 -5.13
C SER A 157 4.52 11.50 -5.71
N VAL A 158 5.26 12.40 -6.34
CA VAL A 158 4.71 13.63 -6.95
C VAL A 158 5.01 13.62 -8.44
N GLY A 159 4.11 14.18 -9.23
CA GLY A 159 4.26 14.30 -10.67
C GLY A 159 3.31 15.33 -11.26
N TYR A 160 3.22 15.32 -12.59
CA TYR A 160 2.35 16.20 -13.34
C TYR A 160 1.54 15.39 -14.36
N VAL A 161 0.31 15.79 -14.58
CA VAL A 161 -0.49 15.22 -15.69
C VAL A 161 0.22 15.53 -16.99
N ALA A 162 0.70 14.50 -17.67
CA ALA A 162 1.42 14.59 -18.94
C ALA A 162 0.53 14.40 -20.17
N GLY A 163 -0.62 13.74 -19.96
CA GLY A 163 -1.55 13.45 -21.05
C GLY A 163 -2.65 12.48 -20.63
N PHE A 164 -3.34 11.96 -21.62
CA PHE A 164 -4.40 10.97 -21.46
C PHE A 164 -4.24 9.84 -22.46
N ASN A 165 -4.66 8.65 -22.09
CA ASN A 165 -4.70 7.48 -22.94
C ASN A 165 -6.04 6.74 -22.77
N LYS A 166 -6.36 5.84 -23.70
CA LYS A 166 -7.43 4.85 -23.57
C LYS A 166 -6.84 3.47 -23.76
N GLU A 167 -7.03 2.62 -22.76
CA GLU A 167 -6.55 1.25 -22.79
C GLU A 167 -7.69 0.25 -22.74
N GLN A 168 -7.52 -0.86 -23.45
CA GLN A 168 -8.36 -2.04 -23.32
C GLN A 168 -7.56 -3.11 -22.57
N GLN A 169 -8.10 -3.60 -21.46
CA GLN A 169 -7.44 -4.66 -20.68
C GLN A 169 -7.44 -6.00 -21.43
N GLN A 170 -8.46 -6.21 -22.29
CA GLN A 170 -8.60 -7.40 -23.13
C GLN A 170 -9.12 -6.98 -24.50
N PRO A 171 -8.76 -7.70 -25.57
CA PRO A 171 -9.34 -7.45 -26.89
C PRO A 171 -10.87 -7.48 -26.87
N GLY A 172 -11.51 -6.40 -27.32
CA GLY A 172 -12.97 -6.27 -27.34
C GLY A 172 -13.61 -5.76 -26.03
N SER A 173 -12.85 -5.58 -24.95
CA SER A 173 -13.36 -4.93 -23.73
C SER A 173 -13.56 -3.43 -23.93
N LYS A 174 -14.31 -2.79 -23.01
CA LYS A 174 -14.45 -1.33 -22.99
C LYS A 174 -13.07 -0.67 -22.88
N ALA A 175 -12.82 0.36 -23.69
CA ALA A 175 -11.64 1.19 -23.54
C ALA A 175 -11.80 2.08 -22.28
N VAL A 176 -10.85 1.98 -21.36
CA VAL A 176 -10.80 2.69 -20.07
C VAL A 176 -9.90 3.92 -20.23
N LYS A 177 -10.38 5.06 -19.75
CA LYS A 177 -9.63 6.31 -19.79
C LYS A 177 -8.61 6.37 -18.67
N HIS A 178 -7.34 6.61 -19.03
CA HIS A 178 -6.23 6.78 -18.11
C HIS A 178 -5.66 8.20 -18.19
N LEU A 179 -5.20 8.68 -17.05
CA LEU A 179 -4.29 9.83 -16.95
C LEU A 179 -2.86 9.29 -17.05
N ILE A 180 -2.05 9.94 -17.88
CA ILE A 180 -0.62 9.71 -17.95
C ILE A 180 0.08 10.76 -17.09
N VAL A 181 0.93 10.32 -16.19
CA VAL A 181 1.59 11.17 -15.21
C VAL A 181 3.10 11.06 -15.36
N ASN A 182 3.78 12.19 -15.45
CA ASN A 182 5.22 12.22 -15.31
C ASN A 182 5.57 12.14 -13.81
N GLY A 183 5.79 10.94 -13.33
CA GLY A 183 6.04 10.65 -11.91
C GLY A 183 6.38 9.17 -11.69
N ALA A 184 7.17 8.88 -10.66
CA ALA A 184 7.60 7.54 -10.31
C ALA A 184 6.47 6.77 -9.59
N PHE A 185 5.59 6.13 -10.34
CA PHE A 185 4.57 5.23 -9.80
C PHE A 185 5.08 3.79 -9.88
N ASN A 186 5.73 3.37 -8.81
CA ASN A 186 6.38 2.05 -8.74
C ASN A 186 5.36 0.92 -8.50
N PRO A 187 5.70 -0.32 -8.87
CA PRO A 187 4.95 -1.50 -8.43
C PRO A 187 4.69 -1.44 -6.92
N GLY A 188 3.45 -1.72 -6.52
CA GLY A 188 2.97 -1.55 -5.15
C GLY A 188 2.19 -0.24 -4.91
N ASN A 189 2.37 0.80 -5.73
CA ASN A 189 1.49 1.97 -5.72
C ASN A 189 0.13 1.69 -6.40
N SER A 190 0.01 0.60 -7.15
CA SER A 190 -1.25 0.15 -7.77
C SER A 190 -2.38 0.10 -6.76
N GLY A 191 -3.52 0.66 -7.14
CA GLY A 191 -4.71 0.78 -6.29
C GLY A 191 -4.71 2.00 -5.37
N GLY A 192 -3.60 2.75 -5.29
CA GLY A 192 -3.49 3.98 -4.53
C GLY A 192 -4.26 5.14 -5.18
N PRO A 193 -4.60 6.18 -4.39
CA PRO A 193 -5.29 7.36 -4.89
C PRO A 193 -4.36 8.27 -5.69
N LEU A 194 -4.77 8.72 -6.86
CA LEU A 194 -4.15 9.87 -7.51
C LEU A 194 -4.82 11.13 -7.01
N PHE A 195 -4.08 12.05 -6.42
CA PHE A 195 -4.57 13.30 -5.86
C PHE A 195 -4.25 14.50 -6.72
N LEU A 196 -5.12 15.52 -6.67
CA LEU A 196 -4.68 16.90 -6.91
C LEU A 196 -3.78 17.33 -5.75
N SER A 197 -2.53 17.71 -6.02
CA SER A 197 -1.55 18.05 -4.96
C SER A 197 -1.97 19.22 -4.07
N LYS A 198 -2.88 20.07 -4.54
CA LYS A 198 -3.31 21.27 -3.82
C LYS A 198 -4.27 21.01 -2.66
N ASP A 199 -5.12 19.96 -2.76
CA ASP A 199 -6.23 19.72 -1.81
C ASP A 199 -6.46 18.24 -1.49
N ASN A 200 -5.63 17.34 -2.02
CA ASN A 200 -5.72 15.88 -1.87
C ASN A 200 -7.11 15.30 -2.25
N LYS A 201 -7.79 15.91 -3.20
CA LYS A 201 -8.98 15.30 -3.79
C LYS A 201 -8.59 14.23 -4.80
N VAL A 202 -9.28 13.10 -4.75
CA VAL A 202 -8.99 11.94 -5.61
C VAL A 202 -9.41 12.22 -7.04
N MET A 203 -8.46 12.12 -7.97
CA MET A 203 -8.67 12.28 -9.42
C MET A 203 -8.56 10.99 -10.21
N GLY A 204 -8.20 9.90 -9.56
CA GLY A 204 -8.07 8.59 -10.20
C GLY A 204 -7.49 7.55 -9.26
N VAL A 205 -7.28 6.35 -9.83
CA VAL A 205 -6.67 5.21 -9.15
C VAL A 205 -5.37 4.85 -9.86
N VAL A 206 -4.26 4.88 -9.16
CA VAL A 206 -2.94 4.59 -9.72
C VAL A 206 -2.88 3.15 -10.21
N VAL A 207 -2.34 2.97 -11.41
CA VAL A 207 -2.00 1.67 -12.00
C VAL A 207 -0.51 1.67 -12.25
N ALA A 208 0.24 0.99 -11.40
CA ALA A 208 1.68 0.81 -11.61
C ALA A 208 1.89 -0.38 -12.55
N LYS A 209 1.60 -0.19 -13.82
CA LYS A 209 1.90 -1.16 -14.88
C LYS A 209 3.01 -0.61 -15.75
N PHE A 210 4.10 -1.35 -15.83
CA PHE A 210 5.13 -1.09 -16.82
C PHE A 210 5.37 -2.33 -17.64
N HIS A 211 5.16 -2.19 -18.93
CA HIS A 211 5.73 -3.10 -19.90
C HIS A 211 7.03 -2.46 -20.42
N LEU A 212 8.10 -2.54 -19.62
CA LEU A 212 9.42 -2.07 -20.02
C LEU A 212 9.97 -2.85 -21.21
N TYR A 213 9.57 -4.11 -21.34
CA TYR A 213 10.00 -4.97 -22.43
C TYR A 213 8.91 -5.18 -23.46
N PRO A 214 9.24 -5.09 -24.75
CA PRO A 214 8.38 -5.60 -25.80
C PRO A 214 8.00 -7.06 -25.53
N PRO A 215 6.84 -7.52 -26.00
CA PRO A 215 6.38 -8.91 -25.80
C PRO A 215 7.44 -9.94 -26.18
N GLN A 216 8.27 -9.66 -27.21
CA GLN A 216 9.34 -10.52 -27.67
C GLN A 216 10.41 -10.75 -26.59
N VAL A 217 10.78 -9.68 -25.87
CA VAL A 217 11.78 -9.77 -24.79
C VAL A 217 11.21 -10.55 -23.61
N LYS A 218 9.93 -10.30 -23.23
CA LYS A 218 9.25 -11.06 -22.19
C LYS A 218 9.19 -12.55 -22.54
N ASN A 219 8.85 -12.88 -23.78
CA ASN A 219 8.82 -14.27 -24.25
C ASN A 219 10.20 -14.92 -24.20
N ALA A 220 11.26 -14.17 -24.57
CA ALA A 220 12.63 -14.65 -24.47
C ALA A 220 13.06 -14.94 -23.03
N ILE A 221 12.75 -14.05 -22.08
CA ILE A 221 13.00 -14.27 -20.65
C ILE A 221 12.25 -15.51 -20.16
N THR A 222 10.99 -15.68 -20.53
CA THR A 222 10.20 -16.87 -20.19
C THR A 222 10.81 -18.14 -20.77
N ALA A 223 11.32 -18.11 -22.00
CA ALA A 223 12.01 -19.25 -22.60
C ALA A 223 13.29 -19.61 -21.84
N LEU A 224 14.08 -18.62 -21.42
CA LEU A 224 15.26 -18.82 -20.58
C LEU A 224 14.90 -19.41 -19.21
N SER A 225 13.85 -18.91 -18.55
CA SER A 225 13.37 -19.42 -17.25
C SER A 225 12.94 -20.88 -17.32
N ASN A 226 12.39 -21.32 -18.46
CA ASN A 226 11.96 -22.70 -18.68
C ASN A 226 13.08 -23.63 -19.22
N SER A 227 14.28 -23.10 -19.51
CA SER A 227 15.37 -23.88 -20.02
C SER A 227 15.88 -24.91 -19.00
N LYS A 228 16.04 -26.16 -19.45
CA LYS A 228 16.60 -27.26 -18.65
C LYS A 228 17.98 -27.72 -19.17
N SER A 229 18.54 -26.99 -20.11
CA SER A 229 19.84 -27.29 -20.72
C SER A 229 20.92 -26.32 -20.27
N GLY A 230 22.16 -26.75 -20.19
CA GLY A 230 23.32 -25.95 -19.80
C GLY A 230 23.97 -26.42 -18.51
N PHE A 231 24.94 -25.65 -18.04
CA PHE A 231 25.57 -25.88 -16.75
C PHE A 231 24.58 -25.69 -15.62
N MET A 232 24.68 -26.54 -14.60
CA MET A 232 23.84 -26.48 -13.39
C MET A 232 24.58 -25.80 -12.25
N TYR A 233 23.94 -24.90 -11.57
CA TYR A 233 24.43 -24.22 -10.38
C TYR A 233 23.58 -24.57 -9.18
N ASN A 234 24.22 -24.71 -8.02
CA ASN A 234 23.51 -24.82 -6.75
C ASN A 234 23.07 -23.42 -6.32
N ALA A 235 21.82 -23.26 -6.02
CA ALA A 235 21.22 -22.03 -5.52
C ALA A 235 20.32 -22.34 -4.31
N THR A 236 19.83 -21.31 -3.66
CA THR A 236 18.90 -21.43 -2.54
C THR A 236 17.63 -20.66 -2.91
N ASP A 237 16.45 -21.27 -2.70
CA ASP A 237 15.18 -20.59 -2.92
C ASP A 237 14.87 -19.58 -1.81
N GLU A 238 13.77 -18.87 -1.94
CA GLU A 238 13.31 -17.88 -0.96
C GLU A 238 12.99 -18.46 0.44
N HIS A 239 12.89 -19.78 0.54
CA HIS A 239 12.60 -20.53 1.77
C HIS A 239 13.86 -21.16 2.39
N GLY A 240 15.03 -20.93 1.77
CA GLY A 240 16.28 -21.51 2.21
C GLY A 240 16.54 -22.93 1.74
N ASN A 241 15.72 -23.50 0.83
CA ASN A 241 15.93 -24.83 0.31
C ASN A 241 16.97 -24.82 -0.82
N ALA A 242 17.83 -25.82 -0.85
CA ALA A 242 18.78 -26.01 -1.93
C ALA A 242 18.05 -26.40 -3.23
N ILE A 243 18.31 -25.67 -4.31
CA ILE A 243 17.79 -25.93 -5.65
C ILE A 243 18.91 -25.96 -6.66
N GLN A 244 18.70 -26.59 -7.81
CA GLN A 244 19.60 -26.52 -8.93
C GLN A 244 18.96 -25.69 -10.06
N VAL A 245 19.71 -24.75 -10.59
CA VAL A 245 19.30 -23.86 -11.66
C VAL A 245 20.30 -23.90 -12.82
N THR A 246 19.80 -23.79 -14.04
CA THR A 246 20.67 -23.71 -15.22
C THR A 246 21.21 -22.29 -15.39
N GLU A 247 22.30 -22.15 -16.15
CA GLU A 247 22.84 -20.84 -16.54
C GLU A 247 21.76 -19.93 -17.16
N ALA A 248 20.93 -20.49 -18.06
CA ALA A 248 19.83 -19.76 -18.68
C ALA A 248 18.81 -19.25 -17.66
N GLN A 249 18.48 -20.06 -16.66
CA GLN A 249 17.58 -19.67 -15.56
C GLN A 249 18.20 -18.56 -14.70
N VAL A 250 19.49 -18.62 -14.39
CA VAL A 250 20.18 -17.54 -13.66
C VAL A 250 20.12 -16.23 -14.46
N VAL A 251 20.39 -16.27 -15.77
CA VAL A 251 20.26 -15.08 -16.64
C VAL A 251 18.83 -14.55 -16.64
N ALA A 252 17.82 -15.43 -16.74
CA ALA A 252 16.41 -15.02 -16.68
C ALA A 252 16.08 -14.34 -15.36
N MET A 253 16.51 -14.90 -14.21
CA MET A 253 16.29 -14.31 -12.88
C MET A 253 16.91 -12.91 -12.76
N VAL A 254 18.14 -12.72 -13.26
CA VAL A 254 18.80 -11.41 -13.27
C VAL A 254 18.03 -10.42 -14.15
N LEU A 255 17.60 -10.82 -15.34
CA LEU A 255 16.82 -9.97 -16.24
C LEU A 255 15.46 -9.61 -15.66
N GLU A 256 14.77 -10.55 -15.01
CA GLU A 256 13.51 -10.29 -14.29
C GLU A 256 13.73 -9.31 -13.14
N GLN A 257 14.81 -9.47 -12.37
CA GLN A 257 15.14 -8.54 -11.29
C GLN A 257 15.43 -7.13 -11.83
N PHE A 258 16.16 -6.99 -12.91
CA PHE A 258 16.35 -5.70 -13.57
C PHE A 258 15.03 -5.09 -14.02
N TYR A 259 14.13 -5.91 -14.58
CA TYR A 259 12.80 -5.45 -15.00
C TYR A 259 11.99 -4.88 -13.82
N VAL A 260 11.97 -5.58 -12.70
CA VAL A 260 11.23 -5.14 -11.50
C VAL A 260 11.83 -3.89 -10.86
N THR A 261 13.16 -3.74 -10.93
CA THR A 261 13.87 -2.63 -10.27
C THR A 261 14.05 -1.40 -11.16
N THR A 262 13.91 -1.54 -12.50
CA THR A 262 14.02 -0.38 -13.40
C THR A 262 12.81 0.53 -13.25
N GLN A 263 13.06 1.78 -12.87
CA GLN A 263 12.04 2.80 -12.74
C GLN A 263 11.89 3.59 -14.04
N VAL A 264 10.66 3.71 -14.52
CA VAL A 264 10.30 4.63 -15.59
C VAL A 264 9.52 5.78 -14.96
N MET A 265 9.86 7.02 -15.31
CA MET A 265 9.19 8.23 -14.82
C MET A 265 7.86 8.49 -15.55
N ILE A 266 7.15 7.43 -15.89
CA ILE A 266 5.82 7.47 -16.50
C ILE A 266 4.90 6.61 -15.65
N GLY A 267 3.91 7.25 -15.04
CA GLY A 267 2.87 6.59 -14.26
C GLY A 267 1.53 6.67 -14.99
N GLU A 268 0.65 5.76 -14.66
CA GLU A 268 -0.71 5.73 -15.14
C GLU A 268 -1.71 5.70 -14.00
N ALA A 269 -2.89 6.28 -14.24
CA ALA A 269 -4.00 6.19 -13.31
C ALA A 269 -5.32 6.09 -14.06
N ILE A 270 -6.19 5.20 -13.66
CA ILE A 270 -7.58 5.13 -14.12
C ILE A 270 -8.25 6.44 -13.73
N SER A 271 -8.93 7.09 -14.68
CA SER A 271 -9.52 8.41 -14.45
C SER A 271 -10.64 8.39 -13.42
N LEU A 272 -10.89 9.56 -12.80
CA LEU A 272 -12.00 9.72 -11.86
C LEU A 272 -13.37 9.40 -12.49
N SER A 273 -13.57 9.72 -13.77
CA SER A 273 -14.82 9.40 -14.45
C SER A 273 -15.10 7.90 -14.51
N GLU A 274 -14.06 7.08 -14.77
CA GLU A 274 -14.19 5.62 -14.75
C GLU A 274 -14.43 5.10 -13.34
N LEU A 275 -13.71 5.64 -12.33
CA LEU A 275 -13.93 5.29 -10.92
C LEU A 275 -15.37 5.59 -10.48
N LYS A 276 -15.90 6.78 -10.78
CA LYS A 276 -17.29 7.15 -10.46
C LYS A 276 -18.30 6.23 -11.13
N ALA A 277 -18.11 5.93 -12.42
CA ALA A 277 -18.97 5.02 -13.16
C ALA A 277 -18.96 3.60 -12.54
N PHE A 278 -17.78 3.12 -12.14
CA PHE A 278 -17.63 1.84 -11.48
C PHE A 278 -18.34 1.82 -10.11
N ILE A 279 -18.12 2.83 -9.26
CA ILE A 279 -18.81 2.96 -7.97
C ILE A 279 -20.34 2.94 -8.18
N ALA A 280 -20.87 3.78 -9.08
CA ALA A 280 -22.29 3.87 -9.34
C ALA A 280 -22.90 2.54 -9.81
N SER A 281 -22.16 1.73 -10.58
CA SER A 281 -22.62 0.44 -11.07
C SER A 281 -22.57 -0.68 -10.03
N LYS A 282 -21.64 -0.59 -9.04
CA LYS A 282 -21.30 -1.70 -8.15
C LYS A 282 -21.61 -1.47 -6.66
N GLU A 283 -21.83 -0.23 -6.24
CA GLU A 283 -22.04 0.07 -4.81
C GLU A 283 -23.24 -0.67 -4.21
N THR A 284 -24.29 -0.89 -5.00
CA THR A 284 -25.49 -1.61 -4.52
C THR A 284 -25.22 -3.08 -4.21
N GLU A 285 -24.27 -3.72 -4.88
CA GLU A 285 -23.86 -5.11 -4.63
C GLU A 285 -23.14 -5.26 -3.27
N LEU A 286 -22.63 -4.16 -2.74
CA LEU A 286 -21.93 -4.12 -1.46
C LEU A 286 -22.85 -3.79 -0.27
N ARG A 287 -24.08 -3.35 -0.50
CA ARG A 287 -25.09 -3.12 0.56
C ARG A 287 -25.70 -4.44 1.02
#